data_29e0f3617e11167a3cc9fc4c0b706aad
#
_entry.id   29e0f3617e11167a3cc9fc4c0b706aad
#
_cell.length_a   1.000
_cell.length_b   1.000
_cell.length_c   1.000
_cell.angle_alpha   90.00
_cell.angle_beta   90.00
_cell.angle_gamma   90.00
#
_symmetry.space_group_name_H-M   'P 1'
#
loop_
_entity.id
_entity.type
_entity.pdbx_description
1 polymer ?
#
loop_
_entity_poly.entity_id
_entity_poly.type
_entity_poly.pdbx_seq_one_letter_code
_entity_poly.pdbx_strand_id
1 'polypeptide(L)'
;TANYLDFIAKNNKIEIKELKLADNSNKNNTFIAKGNANLDNGEFSLNYEGKATSIKRKVKENDLILSFDGKGKIENKNNILSSQGQINDLSLEYIGKIEKINGTYNFKKVGKDIEANLNTKIASIGYDKYKFENFNLVANYSGNQVKIKDFSNNLISLKADYNVDSQKINSNVSINRLTNKDVYLDKVEFILENLKANVQGDIKNPQGNIDLGSSIVTLPSKDFVKITGKASIKGDKVNIDGINLDNNLITGQYNIKDKKLDLKASLSEKHLEKYYGGKDLGYILYGQVDVKGVAGKIKAIAKGRATNFEKNLPDLAYDIEYNADNYSDGVASIKDLDIIDRKYGDILGLTGGVNLKEKTLGIRNKHNKIDLAKLQNILSNPDIGGIVNADFTINGAIDNPKYKLNISSSRVSIKNFKINDILLDLTGDKEKANLNKLNLDVYKNLIVGNGYYDIKNKTYNVVVKSNGKIDVSKFQSFLTPYGIENAKGKIALNIELNEKTEKGYINLENISLESTKA
;
A
#
# COMPACT_ATOMS: atom_id res chain seq x y z
N THR A 1 46.15 32.50 16.25
CA THR A 1 45.41 33.56 15.53
C THR A 1 46.38 34.60 15.03
N ALA A 2 46.52 34.77 13.73
CA ALA A 2 47.21 35.91 13.17
C ALA A 2 46.26 37.09 13.19
N ASN A 3 46.34 37.89 14.24
CA ASN A 3 45.53 39.08 14.39
C ASN A 3 46.38 40.28 13.96
N TYR A 4 45.83 41.10 13.09
CA TYR A 4 46.42 42.32 12.64
C TYR A 4 45.44 43.47 12.84
N LEU A 5 45.89 44.56 13.43
CA LEU A 5 45.12 45.78 13.64
C LEU A 5 45.94 46.99 13.23
N ASP A 6 45.55 47.67 12.19
CA ASP A 6 46.05 48.95 11.76
C ASP A 6 45.04 50.04 12.03
N PHE A 7 45.38 51.02 12.85
CA PHE A 7 44.48 52.09 13.23
C PHE A 7 45.19 53.43 13.46
N ILE A 8 44.46 54.51 13.31
CA ILE A 8 44.89 55.86 13.72
C ILE A 8 43.98 56.31 14.87
N ALA A 9 44.57 56.74 15.96
CA ALA A 9 43.83 57.35 17.09
C ALA A 9 44.17 58.84 17.23
N LYS A 10 43.13 59.71 17.27
CA LYS A 10 43.28 61.14 17.49
C LYS A 10 42.02 61.69 18.16
N ASN A 11 42.18 62.40 19.28
CA ASN A 11 41.09 63.06 20.02
C ASN A 11 39.92 62.12 20.31
N ASN A 12 40.22 61.00 20.97
CA ASN A 12 39.24 59.95 21.35
C ASN A 12 38.48 59.30 20.16
N LYS A 13 38.92 59.55 18.93
CA LYS A 13 38.39 58.87 17.73
C LYS A 13 39.42 57.91 17.20
N ILE A 14 38.99 56.74 16.80
CA ILE A 14 39.79 55.69 16.21
C ILE A 14 39.31 55.47 14.78
N GLU A 15 40.20 55.60 13.81
CA GLU A 15 40.01 55.12 12.46
C GLU A 15 40.64 53.75 12.35
N ILE A 16 39.86 52.71 12.16
CA ILE A 16 40.33 51.35 11.93
C ILE A 16 40.52 51.19 10.41
N LYS A 17 41.77 51.24 9.98
CA LYS A 17 42.14 51.03 8.58
C LYS A 17 41.95 49.58 8.18
N GLU A 18 42.34 48.64 9.08
CA GLU A 18 42.11 47.23 8.90
C GLU A 18 42.22 46.51 10.23
N LEU A 19 41.17 45.76 10.57
CA LEU A 19 41.19 44.71 11.58
C LEU A 19 41.10 43.38 10.82
N LYS A 20 42.12 42.52 10.93
CA LYS A 20 42.11 41.20 10.33
C LYS A 20 42.31 40.14 11.41
N LEU A 21 41.33 39.25 11.46
CA LEU A 21 41.36 38.04 12.30
C LEU A 21 41.45 36.82 11.38
N ALA A 22 42.37 35.90 11.64
CA ALA A 22 42.50 34.66 10.90
C ALA A 22 42.66 33.48 11.88
N ASP A 23 42.10 32.37 11.54
CA ASP A 23 42.23 31.16 12.30
C ASP A 23 43.55 30.44 11.95
N ASN A 24 44.36 30.12 12.97
CA ASN A 24 45.61 29.41 12.76
C ASN A 24 45.41 27.97 12.28
N SER A 25 44.30 27.35 12.66
CA SER A 25 43.95 25.98 12.28
C SER A 25 43.38 25.88 10.87
N ASN A 26 42.77 26.97 10.37
CA ASN A 26 42.24 27.06 9.03
C ASN A 26 42.40 28.48 8.47
N LYS A 27 43.43 28.68 7.66
CA LYS A 27 43.77 30.00 7.06
C LYS A 27 42.67 30.59 6.16
N ASN A 28 41.70 29.77 5.76
CA ASN A 28 40.53 30.22 5.00
C ASN A 28 39.47 30.89 5.90
N ASN A 29 39.57 30.71 7.22
CA ASN A 29 38.68 31.37 8.17
C ASN A 29 39.24 32.75 8.48
N THR A 30 38.62 33.77 7.92
CA THR A 30 39.10 35.18 8.01
C THR A 30 37.93 36.09 8.36
N PHE A 31 38.23 37.13 9.12
CA PHE A 31 37.33 38.26 9.35
C PHE A 31 38.13 39.56 9.17
N ILE A 32 37.63 40.44 8.34
CA ILE A 32 38.25 41.73 8.06
C ILE A 32 37.22 42.81 8.36
N ALA A 33 37.59 43.84 9.07
CA ALA A 33 36.74 44.99 9.32
C ALA A 33 37.50 46.30 9.19
N LYS A 34 36.81 47.36 8.71
CA LYS A 34 37.32 48.72 8.53
C LYS A 34 36.27 49.73 8.97
N GLY A 35 36.66 50.83 9.56
CA GLY A 35 35.69 51.83 9.95
C GLY A 35 36.16 52.77 11.08
N ASN A 36 35.23 53.31 11.84
CA ASN A 36 35.50 54.34 12.84
C ASN A 36 34.86 53.96 14.17
N ALA A 37 35.50 54.37 15.27
CA ALA A 37 34.96 54.28 16.61
C ALA A 37 35.24 55.60 17.36
N ASN A 38 34.30 55.97 18.25
CA ASN A 38 34.42 57.11 19.17
C ASN A 38 34.44 56.58 20.60
N LEU A 39 35.52 56.78 21.30
CA LEU A 39 35.72 56.31 22.66
C LEU A 39 34.92 57.08 23.72
N ASP A 40 34.55 58.34 23.42
CA ASP A 40 33.80 59.16 24.40
C ASP A 40 32.37 58.65 24.64
N ASN A 41 31.72 58.20 23.58
CA ASN A 41 30.31 57.77 23.65
C ASN A 41 30.11 56.29 23.26
N GLY A 42 31.18 55.56 22.95
CA GLY A 42 31.10 54.16 22.58
C GLY A 42 30.49 53.88 21.20
N GLU A 43 30.30 54.92 20.39
CA GLU A 43 29.77 54.77 19.03
C GLU A 43 30.81 54.19 18.08
N PHE A 44 30.37 53.32 17.21
CA PHE A 44 31.25 52.81 16.13
C PHE A 44 30.45 52.48 14.86
N SER A 45 31.17 52.45 13.76
CA SER A 45 30.65 52.00 12.46
C SER A 45 31.75 51.26 11.71
N LEU A 46 31.54 49.98 11.50
CA LEU A 46 32.48 49.06 10.87
C LEU A 46 31.83 48.36 9.67
N ASN A 47 32.50 48.43 8.53
CA ASN A 47 32.24 47.54 7.42
C ASN A 47 33.07 46.29 7.62
N TYR A 48 32.46 45.11 7.44
CA TYR A 48 33.15 43.86 7.62
C TYR A 48 32.94 42.90 6.43
N GLU A 49 33.87 41.99 6.29
CA GLU A 49 33.80 40.83 5.43
C GLU A 49 34.31 39.62 6.23
N GLY A 50 33.56 38.54 6.21
CA GLY A 50 33.90 37.35 6.97
C GLY A 50 33.71 36.09 6.14
N LYS A 51 34.69 35.19 6.28
CA LYS A 51 34.62 33.85 5.70
C LYS A 51 35.04 32.83 6.73
N ALA A 52 34.24 31.80 6.88
CA ALA A 52 34.53 30.69 7.78
C ALA A 52 34.07 29.40 7.15
N THR A 53 34.87 28.35 7.23
CA THR A 53 34.56 27.05 6.68
C THR A 53 34.64 25.98 7.79
N SER A 54 33.62 25.16 7.88
CA SER A 54 33.59 23.98 8.75
C SER A 54 33.89 24.28 10.23
N ILE A 55 33.34 25.36 10.79
CA ILE A 55 33.40 25.63 12.21
C ILE A 55 32.52 24.59 12.92
N LYS A 56 33.14 23.77 13.78
CA LYS A 56 32.47 22.74 14.57
C LYS A 56 32.18 23.23 15.98
N ARG A 57 30.95 23.01 16.45
CA ARG A 57 30.56 23.25 17.84
C ARG A 57 29.66 22.13 18.30
N LYS A 58 29.94 21.56 19.47
CA LYS A 58 29.07 20.55 20.06
C LYS A 58 27.82 21.21 20.66
N VAL A 59 26.63 20.75 20.23
CA VAL A 59 25.33 21.19 20.74
C VAL A 59 24.57 19.94 21.17
N LYS A 60 24.43 19.76 22.49
CA LYS A 60 23.97 18.51 23.11
C LYS A 60 24.86 17.34 22.67
N GLU A 61 24.28 16.30 22.05
CA GLU A 61 24.99 15.11 21.58
C GLU A 61 25.47 15.19 20.14
N ASN A 62 25.05 16.20 19.38
CA ASN A 62 25.34 16.34 17.96
C ASN A 62 26.34 17.47 17.68
N ASP A 63 27.09 17.35 16.60
CA ASP A 63 27.97 18.39 16.10
C ASP A 63 27.19 19.36 15.22
N LEU A 64 27.25 20.65 15.52
CA LEU A 64 26.83 21.71 14.63
C LEU A 64 28.04 22.11 13.79
N ILE A 65 27.93 21.97 12.47
CA ILE A 65 28.95 22.42 11.53
C ILE A 65 28.40 23.62 10.78
N LEU A 66 29.14 24.72 10.79
CA LEU A 66 28.77 25.99 10.18
C LEU A 66 29.84 26.44 9.19
N SER A 67 29.42 26.83 7.99
CA SER A 67 30.25 27.56 7.04
C SER A 67 29.56 28.88 6.69
N PHE A 68 30.31 29.95 6.63
CA PHE A 68 29.78 31.29 6.38
C PHE A 68 30.72 32.07 5.45
N ASP A 69 30.15 32.77 4.51
CA ASP A 69 30.77 33.78 3.68
C ASP A 69 29.81 34.96 3.53
N GLY A 70 30.23 36.14 3.89
CA GLY A 70 29.37 37.31 3.83
C GLY A 70 30.07 38.62 4.17
N LYS A 71 29.40 39.70 3.90
CA LYS A 71 29.88 41.07 4.15
C LYS A 71 28.74 41.95 4.64
N GLY A 72 29.09 42.99 5.36
CA GLY A 72 28.06 43.89 5.90
C GLY A 72 28.65 45.07 6.65
N LYS A 73 27.75 45.77 7.32
CA LYS A 73 28.06 46.88 8.19
C LYS A 73 27.47 46.63 9.57
N ILE A 74 28.25 46.90 10.62
CA ILE A 74 27.79 46.89 12.00
C ILE A 74 28.04 48.27 12.62
N GLU A 75 27.03 48.79 13.30
CA GLU A 75 27.07 50.13 13.91
C GLU A 75 26.49 50.07 15.31
N ASN A 76 27.13 50.83 16.20
CA ASN A 76 26.50 51.26 17.49
C ASN A 76 26.39 52.79 17.46
N LYS A 77 25.16 53.30 17.45
CA LYS A 77 24.91 54.74 17.45
C LYS A 77 23.72 55.02 18.37
N ASN A 78 23.87 55.97 19.31
CA ASN A 78 22.85 56.31 20.30
C ASN A 78 22.35 55.07 21.07
N ASN A 79 23.24 54.17 21.47
CA ASN A 79 22.91 52.90 22.13
C ASN A 79 22.06 51.94 21.29
N ILE A 80 21.99 52.14 19.99
CA ILE A 80 21.35 51.25 19.03
C ILE A 80 22.43 50.48 18.32
N LEU A 81 22.48 49.16 18.58
CA LEU A 81 23.34 48.24 17.80
C LEU A 81 22.56 47.79 16.59
N SER A 82 23.08 48.03 15.41
CA SER A 82 22.50 47.57 14.15
C SER A 82 23.52 46.87 13.27
N SER A 83 23.09 45.93 12.47
CA SER A 83 23.91 45.31 11.46
C SER A 83 23.04 44.99 10.24
N GLN A 84 23.60 45.24 9.06
CA GLN A 84 22.99 44.87 7.80
C GLN A 84 24.07 44.35 6.84
N GLY A 85 23.70 43.42 5.99
CA GLY A 85 24.67 42.86 5.09
C GLY A 85 24.11 41.86 4.10
N GLN A 86 25.04 41.25 3.41
CA GLN A 86 24.82 40.23 2.42
C GLN A 86 25.48 38.93 2.88
N ILE A 87 24.73 37.86 2.82
CA ILE A 87 25.18 36.50 2.97
C ILE A 87 25.46 35.99 1.55
N ASN A 88 26.71 35.62 1.26
CA ASN A 88 27.08 35.02 -0.03
C ASN A 88 26.92 33.50 0.01
N ASP A 89 27.29 32.88 1.14
CA ASP A 89 27.11 31.47 1.42
C ASP A 89 26.98 31.26 2.94
N LEU A 90 25.92 30.61 3.37
CA LEU A 90 25.80 30.12 4.73
C LEU A 90 25.30 28.67 4.62
N SER A 91 26.03 27.74 5.20
CA SER A 91 25.67 26.33 5.24
C SER A 91 25.70 25.83 6.68
N LEU A 92 24.69 25.05 7.03
CA LEU A 92 24.46 24.53 8.37
C LEU A 92 24.25 23.02 8.31
N GLU A 93 24.95 22.27 9.15
CA GLU A 93 24.74 20.84 9.33
C GLU A 93 24.59 20.54 10.83
N TYR A 94 23.47 19.88 11.21
CA TYR A 94 23.17 19.49 12.58
C TYR A 94 22.43 18.15 12.61
N ILE A 95 21.11 18.14 12.64
CA ILE A 95 20.28 16.94 12.47
C ILE A 95 19.99 16.72 10.97
N GLY A 96 20.05 17.78 10.21
CA GLY A 96 19.91 17.84 8.77
C GLY A 96 20.92 18.80 8.21
N LYS A 97 20.91 18.99 6.90
CA LYS A 97 21.86 19.85 6.17
C LYS A 97 21.11 20.94 5.40
N ILE A 98 21.52 22.19 5.61
CA ILE A 98 21.03 23.33 4.84
C ILE A 98 22.24 23.92 4.13
N GLU A 99 22.18 24.01 2.81
CA GLU A 99 23.32 24.40 2.01
C GLU A 99 23.07 25.67 1.20
N LYS A 100 24.11 26.49 1.12
CA LYS A 100 24.20 27.67 0.26
C LYS A 100 23.00 28.61 0.44
N ILE A 101 22.80 29.07 1.66
CA ILE A 101 21.90 30.19 1.95
C ILE A 101 22.59 31.47 1.45
N ASN A 102 21.95 32.19 0.57
CA ASN A 102 22.43 33.50 0.09
C ASN A 102 21.31 34.53 0.15
N GLY A 103 21.67 35.79 0.38
CA GLY A 103 20.69 36.88 0.47
C GLY A 103 21.10 37.99 1.37
N THR A 104 20.13 38.67 1.96
CA THR A 104 20.35 39.86 2.80
C THR A 104 19.79 39.65 4.20
N TYR A 105 20.42 40.28 5.17
CA TYR A 105 19.92 40.35 6.54
C TYR A 105 20.00 41.79 7.05
N ASN A 106 19.12 42.05 8.04
CA ASN A 106 19.11 43.29 8.80
C ASN A 106 18.82 42.92 10.27
N PHE A 107 19.59 43.47 11.17
CA PHE A 107 19.50 43.26 12.60
C PHE A 107 19.55 44.58 13.31
N LYS A 108 18.72 44.78 14.34
CA LYS A 108 18.69 45.95 15.21
C LYS A 108 18.42 45.55 16.65
N LYS A 109 19.18 46.11 17.59
CA LYS A 109 19.01 45.90 19.01
C LYS A 109 18.96 47.23 19.72
N VAL A 110 17.87 47.45 20.51
CA VAL A 110 17.68 48.64 21.35
C VAL A 110 17.41 48.18 22.76
N GLY A 111 18.35 48.32 23.67
CA GLY A 111 18.27 47.75 24.99
C GLY A 111 18.10 46.23 24.96
N LYS A 112 16.92 45.73 25.37
CA LYS A 112 16.57 44.31 25.30
C LYS A 112 15.82 43.90 24.04
N ASP A 113 15.31 44.88 23.30
CA ASP A 113 14.50 44.61 22.10
C ASP A 113 15.38 44.30 20.92
N ILE A 114 15.06 43.22 20.25
CA ILE A 114 15.76 42.73 19.06
C ILE A 114 14.77 42.67 17.91
N GLU A 115 15.19 43.22 16.78
CA GLU A 115 14.53 43.09 15.50
C GLU A 115 15.52 42.49 14.49
N ALA A 116 15.10 41.48 13.72
CA ALA A 116 15.89 40.94 12.66
C ALA A 116 15.02 40.60 11.44
N ASN A 117 15.55 40.85 10.25
CA ASN A 117 14.90 40.50 8.99
C ASN A 117 15.87 39.69 8.15
N LEU A 118 15.37 38.68 7.50
CA LEU A 118 16.11 37.79 6.64
C LEU A 118 15.34 37.65 5.31
N ASN A 119 16.05 37.83 4.21
CA ASN A 119 15.53 37.61 2.87
C ASN A 119 16.60 36.86 2.07
N THR A 120 16.37 35.57 1.89
CA THR A 120 17.39 34.64 1.38
C THR A 120 16.83 33.62 0.43
N LYS A 121 17.73 33.04 -0.36
CA LYS A 121 17.51 31.83 -1.13
C LYS A 121 18.34 30.71 -0.51
N ILE A 122 17.80 29.52 -0.47
CA ILE A 122 18.43 28.31 0.05
C ILE A 122 18.55 27.32 -1.10
N ALA A 123 19.77 26.89 -1.43
CA ALA A 123 19.97 25.97 -2.55
C ALA A 123 19.41 24.58 -2.23
N SER A 124 19.67 24.05 -1.02
CA SER A 124 19.13 22.76 -0.64
C SER A 124 18.93 22.59 0.86
N ILE A 125 17.93 21.78 1.21
CA ILE A 125 17.64 21.31 2.57
C ILE A 125 17.57 19.79 2.52
N GLY A 126 18.44 19.12 3.28
CA GLY A 126 18.52 17.67 3.38
C GLY A 126 18.23 17.17 4.79
N TYR A 127 17.48 16.11 4.90
CA TYR A 127 17.24 15.38 6.14
C TYR A 127 17.12 13.89 5.84
N ASP A 128 17.99 13.07 6.44
CA ASP A 128 18.13 11.65 6.11
C ASP A 128 18.38 11.47 4.59
N LYS A 129 17.57 10.73 3.89
CA LYS A 129 17.63 10.54 2.43
C LYS A 129 16.86 11.60 1.63
N TYR A 130 16.09 12.45 2.30
CA TYR A 130 15.26 13.47 1.64
C TYR A 130 16.07 14.73 1.35
N LYS A 131 15.95 15.26 0.14
CA LYS A 131 16.59 16.51 -0.29
C LYS A 131 15.60 17.35 -1.09
N PHE A 132 15.40 18.58 -0.67
CA PHE A 132 14.57 19.56 -1.36
C PHE A 132 15.45 20.76 -1.75
N GLU A 133 15.14 21.38 -2.87
CA GLU A 133 16.00 22.41 -3.46
C GLU A 133 15.25 23.71 -3.75
N ASN A 134 16.03 24.80 -3.91
CA ASN A 134 15.60 26.09 -4.42
C ASN A 134 14.50 26.79 -3.60
N PHE A 135 14.69 26.90 -2.27
CA PHE A 135 13.76 27.65 -1.43
C PHE A 135 14.05 29.15 -1.40
N ASN A 136 12.99 29.95 -1.37
CA ASN A 136 13.00 31.32 -0.88
C ASN A 136 12.68 31.31 0.61
N LEU A 137 13.34 32.17 1.39
CA LEU A 137 13.03 32.37 2.80
C LEU A 137 12.96 33.85 3.09
N VAL A 138 11.81 34.34 3.50
CA VAL A 138 11.60 35.68 4.05
C VAL A 138 11.08 35.53 5.48
N ALA A 139 11.90 35.94 6.43
CA ALA A 139 11.56 35.82 7.85
C ALA A 139 11.91 37.10 8.61
N ASN A 140 11.17 37.38 9.68
CA ASN A 140 11.51 38.42 10.62
C ASN A 140 11.35 37.95 12.07
N TYR A 141 12.15 38.54 12.95
CA TYR A 141 12.08 38.36 14.39
C TYR A 141 11.83 39.73 15.01
N SER A 142 10.84 39.87 15.88
CA SER A 142 10.56 41.09 16.64
C SER A 142 9.70 40.75 17.86
N GLY A 143 9.99 41.34 19.04
CA GLY A 143 9.17 41.16 20.25
C GLY A 143 8.94 39.70 20.62
N ASN A 144 9.98 38.87 20.59
CA ASN A 144 9.92 37.42 20.87
C ASN A 144 9.06 36.59 19.89
N GLN A 145 8.75 37.16 18.71
CA GLN A 145 8.04 36.50 17.65
C GLN A 145 8.93 36.27 16.44
N VAL A 146 8.96 35.04 15.94
CA VAL A 146 9.51 34.67 14.64
C VAL A 146 8.35 34.57 13.65
N LYS A 147 8.41 35.35 12.59
CA LYS A 147 7.42 35.30 11.50
C LYS A 147 8.08 34.88 10.20
N ILE A 148 7.73 33.72 9.70
CA ILE A 148 8.08 33.26 8.36
C ILE A 148 7.01 33.77 7.40
N LYS A 149 7.33 34.82 6.65
CA LYS A 149 6.41 35.42 5.67
C LYS A 149 6.32 34.59 4.40
N ASP A 150 7.44 33.97 4.03
CA ASP A 150 7.56 33.10 2.89
C ASP A 150 8.69 32.10 3.15
N PHE A 151 8.40 30.84 3.00
CA PHE A 151 9.36 29.76 2.89
C PHE A 151 8.80 28.84 1.82
N SER A 152 9.31 28.97 0.59
CA SER A 152 8.67 28.34 -0.55
C SER A 152 9.66 27.93 -1.65
N ASN A 153 9.27 26.90 -2.36
CA ASN A 153 9.82 26.55 -3.67
C ASN A 153 8.65 26.21 -4.63
N ASN A 154 8.94 25.57 -5.76
CA ASN A 154 7.91 25.14 -6.71
C ASN A 154 6.99 24.03 -6.17
N LEU A 155 7.42 23.29 -5.15
CA LEU A 155 6.68 22.15 -4.59
C LEU A 155 5.89 22.53 -3.33
N ILE A 156 6.52 23.28 -2.43
CA ILE A 156 6.04 23.51 -1.05
C ILE A 156 6.05 25.00 -0.75
N SER A 157 5.04 25.47 -0.01
CA SER A 157 5.00 26.80 0.59
C SER A 157 4.60 26.71 2.06
N LEU A 158 5.31 27.43 2.92
CA LEU A 158 5.06 27.55 4.35
C LEU A 158 5.02 29.01 4.77
N LYS A 159 4.01 29.38 5.54
CA LYS A 159 3.95 30.63 6.32
C LYS A 159 3.74 30.26 7.77
N ALA A 160 4.45 30.91 8.69
CA ALA A 160 4.34 30.60 10.11
C ALA A 160 4.63 31.81 11.00
N ASP A 161 3.89 31.89 12.09
CA ASP A 161 4.16 32.77 13.22
C ASP A 161 4.48 31.89 14.45
N TYR A 162 5.61 32.14 15.10
CA TYR A 162 6.04 31.42 16.29
C TYR A 162 6.40 32.39 17.39
N ASN A 163 5.80 32.22 18.55
CA ASN A 163 6.14 32.98 19.75
C ASN A 163 7.09 32.18 20.63
N VAL A 164 8.29 32.73 20.86
CA VAL A 164 9.40 32.05 21.54
C VAL A 164 9.08 31.80 23.02
N ASP A 165 8.42 32.75 23.70
CA ASP A 165 8.14 32.66 25.13
C ASP A 165 6.99 31.70 25.44
N SER A 166 5.90 31.83 24.70
CA SER A 166 4.73 30.95 24.87
C SER A 166 4.84 29.63 24.13
N GLN A 167 5.88 29.42 23.31
CA GLN A 167 6.09 28.24 22.46
C GLN A 167 4.88 27.92 21.58
N LYS A 168 4.09 28.92 21.21
CA LYS A 168 2.92 28.77 20.34
C LYS A 168 3.29 29.00 18.89
N ILE A 169 2.74 28.18 18.03
CA ILE A 169 2.88 28.27 16.57
C ILE A 169 1.51 28.49 15.92
N ASN A 170 1.51 29.21 14.82
CA ASN A 170 0.41 29.24 13.85
C ASN A 170 1.05 29.16 12.46
N SER A 171 0.76 28.10 11.71
CA SER A 171 1.40 27.86 10.43
C SER A 171 0.41 27.36 9.39
N ASN A 172 0.64 27.76 8.15
CA ASN A 172 -0.04 27.28 6.97
C ASN A 172 0.98 26.67 6.02
N VAL A 173 0.77 25.42 5.67
CA VAL A 173 1.58 24.69 4.70
C VAL A 173 0.73 24.38 3.48
N SER A 174 1.26 24.58 2.30
CA SER A 174 0.66 24.05 1.07
C SER A 174 1.69 23.29 0.25
N ILE A 175 1.26 22.18 -0.32
CA ILE A 175 2.01 21.40 -1.28
C ILE A 175 1.30 21.54 -2.61
N ASN A 176 1.93 22.20 -3.58
CA ASN A 176 1.36 22.38 -4.91
C ASN A 176 1.35 21.07 -5.68
N ARG A 177 2.51 20.41 -5.71
CA ARG A 177 2.67 19.09 -6.29
C ARG A 177 3.90 18.41 -5.68
N LEU A 178 3.75 17.17 -5.22
CA LEU A 178 4.83 16.34 -4.67
C LEU A 178 4.64 14.91 -5.18
N THR A 179 5.70 14.31 -5.68
CA THR A 179 5.68 12.94 -6.19
C THR A 179 6.56 12.03 -5.34
N ASN A 180 6.40 10.72 -5.50
CA ASN A 180 7.26 9.73 -4.87
C ASN A 180 8.75 9.92 -5.22
N LYS A 181 9.07 10.47 -6.39
CA LYS A 181 10.45 10.78 -6.81
C LYS A 181 11.05 11.92 -5.99
N ASP A 182 10.27 12.94 -5.65
CA ASP A 182 10.71 14.08 -4.85
C ASP A 182 11.05 13.68 -3.40
N VAL A 183 10.51 12.56 -2.91
CA VAL A 183 10.73 12.02 -1.56
C VAL A 183 11.40 10.65 -1.55
N TYR A 184 12.00 10.22 -2.66
CA TYR A 184 12.77 8.97 -2.79
C TYR A 184 12.03 7.72 -2.29
N LEU A 185 10.73 7.61 -2.59
CA LEU A 185 9.91 6.45 -2.29
C LEU A 185 9.70 5.63 -3.57
N ASP A 186 10.48 4.56 -3.74
CA ASP A 186 10.49 3.77 -4.97
C ASP A 186 9.35 2.74 -5.08
N LYS A 187 8.77 2.35 -3.96
CA LYS A 187 7.79 1.25 -3.92
C LYS A 187 6.33 1.66 -4.18
N VAL A 188 6.02 2.93 -4.04
CA VAL A 188 4.65 3.45 -4.20
C VAL A 188 4.71 4.71 -5.03
N GLU A 189 4.08 4.69 -6.19
CA GLU A 189 3.94 5.89 -7.00
C GLU A 189 2.75 6.70 -6.51
N PHE A 190 2.97 7.98 -6.24
CA PHE A 190 1.93 8.91 -5.85
C PHE A 190 2.20 10.33 -6.37
N ILE A 191 1.14 11.09 -6.47
CA ILE A 191 1.16 12.52 -6.75
C ILE A 191 0.25 13.18 -5.73
N LEU A 192 0.81 14.01 -4.85
CA LEU A 192 0.06 14.88 -3.95
C LEU A 192 -0.11 16.24 -4.61
N GLU A 193 -1.33 16.69 -4.82
CA GLU A 193 -1.63 17.98 -5.44
C GLU A 193 -2.58 18.80 -4.57
N ASN A 194 -2.26 20.09 -4.42
CA ASN A 194 -3.07 21.05 -3.68
C ASN A 194 -3.34 20.66 -2.22
N LEU A 195 -2.42 19.90 -1.61
CA LEU A 195 -2.52 19.58 -0.19
C LEU A 195 -2.33 20.85 0.64
N LYS A 196 -3.17 21.06 1.63
CA LYS A 196 -3.10 22.18 2.56
C LYS A 196 -3.12 21.67 3.99
N ALA A 197 -2.29 22.26 4.85
CA ALA A 197 -2.32 22.00 6.28
C ALA A 197 -2.25 23.31 7.05
N ASN A 198 -3.04 23.40 8.10
CA ASN A 198 -2.98 24.47 9.09
C ASN A 198 -2.63 23.83 10.43
N VAL A 199 -1.63 24.35 11.11
CA VAL A 199 -1.20 23.86 12.42
C VAL A 199 -1.05 25.04 13.38
N GLN A 200 -1.70 24.97 14.54
CA GLN A 200 -1.70 26.01 15.54
C GLN A 200 -1.59 25.47 16.97
N GLY A 201 -1.28 26.34 17.92
CA GLY A 201 -1.23 26.02 19.34
C GLY A 201 0.19 25.79 19.85
N ASP A 202 0.32 25.09 20.97
CA ASP A 202 1.60 24.74 21.57
C ASP A 202 2.38 23.78 20.67
N ILE A 203 3.69 24.04 20.45
CA ILE A 203 4.53 23.21 19.57
C ILE A 203 4.67 21.75 20.07
N LYS A 204 4.48 21.53 21.39
CA LYS A 204 4.48 20.19 22.00
C LYS A 204 3.12 19.50 21.91
N ASN A 205 2.05 20.26 21.68
CA ASN A 205 0.69 19.75 21.54
C ASN A 205 -0.05 20.51 20.43
N PRO A 206 0.40 20.42 19.18
CA PRO A 206 -0.16 21.15 18.06
C PRO A 206 -1.57 20.68 17.74
N GLN A 207 -2.38 21.58 17.21
CA GLN A 207 -3.70 21.29 16.68
C GLN A 207 -3.78 21.80 15.25
N GLY A 208 -4.48 21.08 14.38
CA GLY A 208 -4.58 21.53 13.01
C GLY A 208 -5.43 20.64 12.13
N ASN A 209 -5.61 21.09 10.91
CA ASN A 209 -6.35 20.37 9.87
C ASN A 209 -5.46 20.17 8.65
N ILE A 210 -5.67 19.04 7.98
CA ILE A 210 -5.02 18.67 6.73
C ILE A 210 -6.13 18.44 5.72
N ASP A 211 -6.03 19.07 4.56
CA ASP A 211 -6.85 18.81 3.38
C ASP A 211 -5.94 18.17 2.32
N LEU A 212 -6.26 16.97 1.88
CA LEU A 212 -5.45 16.20 0.94
C LEU A 212 -5.55 16.69 -0.52
N GLY A 213 -6.42 17.68 -0.77
CA GLY A 213 -6.58 18.23 -2.11
C GLY A 213 -7.02 17.20 -3.15
N SER A 214 -6.27 17.10 -4.24
CA SER A 214 -6.50 16.15 -5.34
C SER A 214 -5.29 15.23 -5.50
N SER A 215 -5.09 14.33 -4.55
CA SER A 215 -3.95 13.41 -4.58
C SER A 215 -4.28 12.14 -5.36
N ILE A 216 -3.25 11.51 -5.92
CA ILE A 216 -3.36 10.29 -6.72
C ILE A 216 -2.34 9.28 -6.20
N VAL A 217 -2.73 8.01 -6.13
CA VAL A 217 -1.83 6.88 -5.85
C VAL A 217 -1.94 5.87 -6.97
N THR A 218 -0.83 5.30 -7.38
CA THR A 218 -0.79 4.22 -8.36
C THR A 218 -0.90 2.87 -7.65
N LEU A 219 -1.86 2.07 -8.04
CA LEU A 219 -2.05 0.71 -7.54
C LEU A 219 -1.07 -0.29 -8.19
N PRO A 220 -0.90 -1.50 -7.63
CA PRO A 220 -0.12 -2.57 -8.25
C PRO A 220 -0.56 -2.93 -9.68
N SER A 221 -1.82 -2.74 -10.01
CA SER A 221 -2.38 -2.87 -11.37
C SER A 221 -1.90 -1.79 -12.36
N LYS A 222 -1.19 -0.77 -11.88
CA LYS A 222 -0.84 0.48 -12.57
C LYS A 222 -2.01 1.43 -12.83
N ASP A 223 -3.18 1.16 -12.25
CA ASP A 223 -4.30 2.10 -12.26
C ASP A 223 -4.06 3.25 -11.28
N PHE A 224 -4.58 4.42 -11.65
CA PHE A 224 -4.52 5.61 -10.81
C PHE A 224 -5.77 5.72 -9.95
N VAL A 225 -5.57 5.90 -8.64
CA VAL A 225 -6.66 6.07 -7.69
C VAL A 225 -6.60 7.45 -7.07
N LYS A 226 -7.70 8.17 -7.13
CA LYS A 226 -7.84 9.50 -6.55
C LYS A 226 -8.02 9.39 -5.03
N ILE A 227 -7.25 10.21 -4.30
CA ILE A 227 -7.39 10.38 -2.85
C ILE A 227 -7.84 11.81 -2.59
N THR A 228 -8.92 11.97 -1.83
CA THR A 228 -9.39 13.26 -1.34
C THR A 228 -9.80 13.12 0.11
N GLY A 229 -9.90 14.22 0.84
CA GLY A 229 -10.43 14.18 2.19
C GLY A 229 -9.67 15.05 3.17
N LYS A 230 -10.05 14.91 4.43
CA LYS A 230 -9.53 15.72 5.51
C LYS A 230 -9.08 14.87 6.68
N ALA A 231 -8.07 15.38 7.39
CA ALA A 231 -7.61 14.86 8.65
C ALA A 231 -7.39 16.01 9.63
N SER A 232 -7.46 15.72 10.92
CA SER A 232 -7.15 16.69 11.97
C SER A 232 -5.99 16.19 12.84
N ILE A 233 -5.21 17.13 13.36
CA ILE A 233 -4.09 16.85 14.27
C ILE A 233 -4.43 17.41 15.63
N LYS A 234 -4.22 16.61 16.67
CA LYS A 234 -4.33 17.04 18.07
C LYS A 234 -3.22 16.38 18.89
N GLY A 235 -2.17 17.13 19.17
CA GLY A 235 -0.94 16.62 19.77
C GLY A 235 -0.31 15.53 18.90
N ASP A 236 -0.08 14.37 19.48
CA ASP A 236 0.48 13.21 18.80
C ASP A 236 -0.55 12.40 17.96
N LYS A 237 -1.82 12.82 17.96
CA LYS A 237 -2.89 12.10 17.26
C LYS A 237 -3.29 12.80 15.97
N VAL A 238 -3.33 12.02 14.89
CA VAL A 238 -3.94 12.39 13.62
C VAL A 238 -5.27 11.65 13.53
N ASN A 239 -6.38 12.38 13.52
CA ASN A 239 -7.70 11.82 13.26
C ASN A 239 -7.96 11.90 11.75
N ILE A 240 -8.35 10.80 11.18
CA ILE A 240 -8.77 10.70 9.77
C ILE A 240 -10.29 10.84 9.77
N ASP A 241 -10.75 12.06 9.49
CA ASP A 241 -12.17 12.41 9.62
C ASP A 241 -12.99 11.92 8.40
N GLY A 242 -12.31 11.61 7.31
CA GLY A 242 -12.87 11.06 6.10
C GLY A 242 -11.93 11.24 4.92
N ILE A 243 -11.12 10.22 4.66
CA ILE A 243 -10.32 10.12 3.42
C ILE A 243 -11.10 9.25 2.44
N ASN A 244 -11.34 9.79 1.27
CA ASN A 244 -11.95 9.04 0.17
C ASN A 244 -10.84 8.52 -0.74
N LEU A 245 -10.71 7.20 -0.82
CA LEU A 245 -9.79 6.49 -1.70
C LEU A 245 -10.63 5.78 -2.77
N ASP A 246 -10.74 6.36 -3.96
CA ASP A 246 -11.53 5.77 -5.07
C ASP A 246 -12.95 5.38 -4.61
N ASN A 247 -13.68 6.33 -4.01
CA ASN A 247 -15.02 6.16 -3.42
C ASN A 247 -15.11 5.27 -2.17
N ASN A 248 -13.97 4.80 -1.62
CA ASN A 248 -13.96 4.15 -0.31
C ASN A 248 -13.68 5.18 0.78
N LEU A 249 -14.56 5.27 1.74
CA LEU A 249 -14.37 6.13 2.90
C LEU A 249 -13.44 5.44 3.92
N ILE A 250 -12.36 6.11 4.25
CA ILE A 250 -11.41 5.70 5.29
C ILE A 250 -11.56 6.67 6.46
N THR A 251 -11.75 6.14 7.65
CA THR A 251 -11.81 6.88 8.91
C THR A 251 -10.90 6.25 9.95
N GLY A 252 -10.55 6.98 11.01
CA GLY A 252 -9.78 6.39 12.11
C GLY A 252 -8.75 7.32 12.70
N GLN A 253 -7.70 6.74 13.25
CA GLN A 253 -6.67 7.48 13.99
C GLN A 253 -5.28 6.91 13.72
N TYR A 254 -4.29 7.81 13.74
CA TYR A 254 -2.86 7.48 13.75
C TYR A 254 -2.18 8.24 14.88
N ASN A 255 -1.43 7.53 15.74
CA ASN A 255 -0.60 8.16 16.78
C ASN A 255 0.83 8.29 16.25
N ILE A 256 1.33 9.51 16.12
CA ILE A 256 2.64 9.83 15.54
C ILE A 256 3.78 9.28 16.42
N LYS A 257 3.65 9.43 17.75
CA LYS A 257 4.67 9.03 18.72
C LYS A 257 4.82 7.51 18.81
N ASP A 258 3.72 6.82 18.97
CA ASP A 258 3.69 5.37 19.15
C ASP A 258 3.64 4.63 17.80
N LYS A 259 3.47 5.37 16.69
CA LYS A 259 3.28 4.84 15.34
C LYS A 259 2.09 3.86 15.24
N LYS A 260 1.12 3.99 16.16
CA LYS A 260 -0.08 3.16 16.19
C LYS A 260 -1.14 3.67 15.23
N LEU A 261 -1.80 2.75 14.56
CA LEU A 261 -2.92 3.04 13.67
C LEU A 261 -4.17 2.22 14.06
N ASP A 262 -5.34 2.81 13.89
CA ASP A 262 -6.67 2.19 14.01
C ASP A 262 -7.53 2.80 12.91
N LEU A 263 -7.68 2.10 11.79
CA LEU A 263 -8.34 2.60 10.59
C LEU A 263 -9.52 1.68 10.24
N LYS A 264 -10.56 2.29 9.71
CA LYS A 264 -11.71 1.61 9.12
C LYS A 264 -11.91 2.09 7.69
N ALA A 265 -12.11 1.18 6.77
CA ALA A 265 -12.43 1.49 5.39
C ALA A 265 -13.70 0.76 4.96
N SER A 266 -14.58 1.46 4.25
CA SER A 266 -15.70 0.83 3.54
C SER A 266 -15.24 0.50 2.13
N LEU A 267 -15.55 -0.71 1.66
CA LEU A 267 -15.38 -1.11 0.27
C LEU A 267 -16.71 -0.99 -0.45
N SER A 268 -16.75 -0.25 -1.53
CA SER A 268 -17.95 -0.06 -2.34
C SER A 268 -17.58 -0.15 -3.82
N GLU A 269 -18.22 -1.07 -4.51
CA GLU A 269 -18.09 -1.26 -5.97
C GLU A 269 -16.64 -1.37 -6.47
N LYS A 270 -15.83 -2.20 -5.80
CA LYS A 270 -14.42 -2.39 -6.16
C LYS A 270 -14.21 -3.61 -7.03
N HIS A 271 -13.60 -3.39 -8.18
CA HIS A 271 -13.09 -4.45 -9.03
C HIS A 271 -11.80 -5.01 -8.45
N LEU A 272 -11.79 -6.30 -8.16
CA LEU A 272 -10.70 -6.95 -7.43
C LEU A 272 -9.36 -6.85 -8.18
N GLU A 273 -9.36 -7.00 -9.49
CA GLU A 273 -8.18 -6.97 -10.36
C GLU A 273 -7.40 -5.65 -10.28
N LYS A 274 -8.06 -4.52 -10.00
CA LYS A 274 -7.39 -3.22 -9.81
C LYS A 274 -6.38 -3.23 -8.68
N TYR A 275 -6.60 -4.07 -7.66
CA TYR A 275 -5.77 -4.09 -6.47
C TYR A 275 -4.59 -5.07 -6.54
N TYR A 276 -4.69 -6.14 -7.30
CA TYR A 276 -3.62 -7.13 -7.40
C TYR A 276 -2.97 -7.22 -8.79
N GLY A 277 -3.50 -6.51 -9.79
CA GLY A 277 -2.93 -6.47 -11.14
C GLY A 277 -3.05 -7.78 -11.93
N GLY A 278 -3.98 -8.65 -11.53
CA GLY A 278 -4.20 -9.95 -12.16
C GLY A 278 -5.25 -9.91 -13.27
N LYS A 279 -5.65 -11.10 -13.71
CA LYS A 279 -6.72 -11.26 -14.70
C LYS A 279 -8.06 -10.84 -14.11
N ASP A 280 -8.84 -10.08 -14.86
CA ASP A 280 -10.20 -9.74 -14.49
C ASP A 280 -11.08 -10.99 -14.34
N LEU A 281 -11.56 -11.20 -13.13
CA LEU A 281 -12.50 -12.27 -12.79
C LEU A 281 -13.95 -11.79 -12.80
N GLY A 282 -14.19 -10.48 -13.01
CA GLY A 282 -15.51 -9.86 -13.03
C GLY A 282 -16.19 -9.75 -11.66
N TYR A 283 -15.44 -9.84 -10.56
CA TYR A 283 -15.97 -9.68 -9.21
C TYR A 283 -15.92 -8.23 -8.74
N ILE A 284 -17.03 -7.76 -8.20
CA ILE A 284 -17.16 -6.46 -7.53
C ILE A 284 -17.23 -6.69 -6.03
N LEU A 285 -16.32 -6.05 -5.29
CA LEU A 285 -16.22 -6.16 -3.83
C LEU A 285 -17.06 -5.12 -3.12
N TYR A 286 -17.74 -5.56 -2.07
CA TYR A 286 -18.44 -4.74 -1.09
C TYR A 286 -18.06 -5.21 0.31
N GLY A 287 -17.85 -4.28 1.25
CA GLY A 287 -17.55 -4.69 2.61
C GLY A 287 -16.89 -3.63 3.47
N GLN A 288 -16.25 -4.10 4.52
CA GLN A 288 -15.49 -3.28 5.46
C GLN A 288 -14.13 -3.89 5.72
N VAL A 289 -13.16 -3.02 5.95
CA VAL A 289 -11.79 -3.39 6.34
C VAL A 289 -11.43 -2.62 7.60
N ASP A 290 -11.12 -3.33 8.69
CA ASP A 290 -10.56 -2.76 9.91
C ASP A 290 -9.05 -3.05 9.95
N VAL A 291 -8.23 -2.02 10.10
CA VAL A 291 -6.76 -2.15 10.15
C VAL A 291 -6.25 -1.57 11.47
N LYS A 292 -5.57 -2.39 12.26
CA LYS A 292 -4.99 -1.98 13.55
C LYS A 292 -3.54 -2.44 13.66
N GLY A 293 -2.74 -1.69 14.44
CA GLY A 293 -1.38 -2.11 14.75
C GLY A 293 -0.42 -0.95 14.93
N VAL A 294 0.84 -1.26 14.77
CA VAL A 294 1.95 -0.29 14.72
C VAL A 294 2.44 -0.25 13.27
N ALA A 295 2.91 0.91 12.80
CA ALA A 295 3.42 1.03 11.43
C ALA A 295 4.46 -0.06 11.11
N GLY A 296 4.17 -0.89 10.10
CA GLY A 296 4.92 -2.09 9.75
C GLY A 296 4.29 -3.39 10.29
N LYS A 297 3.77 -3.41 11.51
CA LYS A 297 3.13 -4.57 12.14
C LYS A 297 1.64 -4.34 12.22
N ILE A 298 0.90 -4.87 11.28
CA ILE A 298 -0.53 -4.63 11.15
C ILE A 298 -1.35 -5.92 11.25
N LYS A 299 -2.54 -5.76 11.79
CA LYS A 299 -3.63 -6.71 11.66
C LYS A 299 -4.76 -6.03 10.89
N ALA A 300 -5.19 -6.65 9.79
CA ALA A 300 -6.35 -6.22 9.02
C ALA A 300 -7.43 -7.30 9.03
N ILE A 301 -8.68 -6.90 9.16
CA ILE A 301 -9.84 -7.80 9.06
C ILE A 301 -10.73 -7.24 7.96
N ALA A 302 -10.96 -8.05 6.93
CA ALA A 302 -11.83 -7.73 5.81
C ALA A 302 -13.07 -8.63 5.83
N LYS A 303 -14.26 -8.02 5.83
CA LYS A 303 -15.55 -8.73 5.80
C LYS A 303 -16.47 -8.12 4.76
N GLY A 304 -17.13 -8.96 3.99
CA GLY A 304 -18.04 -8.48 2.98
C GLY A 304 -18.50 -9.52 1.99
N ARG A 305 -18.87 -9.02 0.82
CA ARG A 305 -19.31 -9.81 -0.32
C ARG A 305 -18.55 -9.43 -1.58
N ALA A 306 -18.38 -10.41 -2.46
CA ALA A 306 -17.97 -10.20 -3.84
C ALA A 306 -19.05 -10.76 -4.76
N THR A 307 -19.53 -9.93 -5.69
CA THR A 307 -20.58 -10.31 -6.63
C THR A 307 -20.04 -10.32 -8.06
N ASN A 308 -20.47 -11.26 -8.87
CA ASN A 308 -20.09 -11.35 -10.27
C ASN A 308 -21.33 -11.29 -11.16
N PHE A 309 -21.56 -10.15 -11.80
CA PHE A 309 -22.74 -9.97 -12.67
C PHE A 309 -22.50 -10.36 -14.13
N GLU A 310 -21.25 -10.30 -14.59
CA GLU A 310 -20.92 -10.48 -16.00
C GLU A 310 -20.81 -11.94 -16.42
N LYS A 311 -20.29 -12.81 -15.54
CA LYS A 311 -19.97 -14.21 -15.87
C LYS A 311 -20.90 -15.24 -15.27
N ASN A 312 -21.98 -14.83 -14.65
CA ASN A 312 -22.93 -15.72 -13.97
C ASN A 312 -22.29 -16.65 -12.93
N LEU A 313 -21.17 -16.22 -12.36
CA LEU A 313 -20.50 -16.94 -11.29
C LEU A 313 -21.21 -16.70 -9.95
N PRO A 314 -21.08 -17.62 -8.99
CA PRO A 314 -21.68 -17.46 -7.66
C PRO A 314 -21.10 -16.24 -6.94
N ASP A 315 -21.88 -15.66 -6.05
CA ASP A 315 -21.40 -14.63 -5.14
C ASP A 315 -20.49 -15.27 -4.08
N LEU A 316 -19.61 -14.46 -3.51
CA LEU A 316 -18.73 -14.86 -2.42
C LEU A 316 -19.04 -13.99 -1.19
N ALA A 317 -19.16 -14.61 0.00
CA ALA A 317 -19.10 -13.90 1.26
C ALA A 317 -17.74 -14.21 1.90
N TYR A 318 -17.05 -13.19 2.45
CA TYR A 318 -15.71 -13.37 2.97
C TYR A 318 -15.53 -12.76 4.37
N ASP A 319 -14.77 -13.48 5.20
CA ASP A 319 -14.17 -13.02 6.46
C ASP A 319 -12.69 -13.42 6.45
N ILE A 320 -11.82 -12.44 6.22
CA ILE A 320 -10.39 -12.64 6.05
C ILE A 320 -9.64 -11.81 7.07
N GLU A 321 -8.72 -12.42 7.79
CA GLU A 321 -7.78 -11.77 8.69
C GLU A 321 -6.39 -11.79 8.10
N TYR A 322 -5.74 -10.64 8.02
CA TYR A 322 -4.37 -10.50 7.57
C TYR A 322 -3.49 -9.99 8.71
N ASN A 323 -2.39 -10.70 8.99
CA ASN A 323 -1.40 -10.31 9.98
C ASN A 323 -0.04 -10.19 9.31
N ALA A 324 0.65 -9.06 9.49
CA ALA A 324 1.95 -8.81 8.91
C ALA A 324 2.90 -8.14 9.89
N ASP A 325 4.16 -8.57 9.86
CA ASP A 325 5.28 -7.88 10.52
C ASP A 325 5.93 -6.82 9.63
N ASN A 326 5.72 -6.94 8.33
CA ASN A 326 6.04 -5.96 7.30
C ASN A 326 4.86 -5.97 6.32
N TYR A 327 4.38 -4.84 5.86
CA TYR A 327 3.12 -4.70 5.08
C TYR A 327 2.89 -5.74 3.98
N SER A 328 3.97 -6.24 3.36
CA SER A 328 3.91 -7.20 2.24
C SER A 328 4.12 -8.66 2.62
N ASP A 329 4.59 -8.95 3.83
CA ASP A 329 5.12 -10.27 4.22
C ASP A 329 4.25 -10.90 5.31
N GLY A 330 2.96 -10.88 5.12
CA GLY A 330 1.99 -11.35 6.10
C GLY A 330 1.37 -12.70 5.79
N VAL A 331 0.55 -13.13 6.75
CA VAL A 331 -0.31 -14.31 6.65
C VAL A 331 -1.75 -13.85 6.56
N ALA A 332 -2.42 -14.20 5.48
CA ALA A 332 -3.86 -14.05 5.34
C ALA A 332 -4.55 -15.34 5.81
N SER A 333 -5.40 -15.23 6.81
CA SER A 333 -6.25 -16.31 7.32
C SER A 333 -7.66 -16.14 6.79
N ILE A 334 -8.12 -17.06 5.97
CA ILE A 334 -9.49 -17.13 5.49
C ILE A 334 -10.31 -17.80 6.61
N LYS A 335 -10.99 -17.00 7.41
CA LYS A 335 -11.88 -17.50 8.47
C LYS A 335 -13.11 -18.13 7.85
N ASP A 336 -13.61 -17.45 6.83
CA ASP A 336 -14.79 -17.86 6.09
C ASP A 336 -14.73 -17.33 4.66
N LEU A 337 -15.02 -18.19 3.69
CA LEU A 337 -15.23 -17.84 2.30
C LEU A 337 -16.36 -18.70 1.77
N ASP A 338 -17.58 -18.18 1.84
CA ASP A 338 -18.76 -18.88 1.38
C ASP A 338 -19.02 -18.59 -0.09
N ILE A 339 -19.25 -19.65 -0.85
CA ILE A 339 -19.68 -19.60 -2.24
C ILE A 339 -21.20 -19.70 -2.26
N ILE A 340 -21.87 -18.69 -2.78
CA ILE A 340 -23.32 -18.51 -2.66
C ILE A 340 -23.96 -18.42 -4.04
N ASP A 341 -24.84 -19.36 -4.35
CA ASP A 341 -25.72 -19.22 -5.52
C ASP A 341 -26.88 -18.26 -5.19
N ARG A 342 -27.20 -17.34 -6.08
CA ARG A 342 -28.24 -16.32 -5.86
C ARG A 342 -29.64 -16.91 -5.69
N LYS A 343 -29.90 -18.05 -6.30
CA LYS A 343 -31.19 -18.73 -6.25
C LYS A 343 -31.27 -19.77 -5.14
N TYR A 344 -30.18 -20.52 -4.94
CA TYR A 344 -30.15 -21.68 -4.10
C TYR A 344 -29.43 -21.48 -2.75
N GLY A 345 -28.80 -20.31 -2.53
CA GLY A 345 -28.08 -19.97 -1.29
C GLY A 345 -26.68 -20.60 -1.20
N ASP A 346 -26.26 -20.90 0.03
CA ASP A 346 -24.89 -21.37 0.30
C ASP A 346 -24.63 -22.73 -0.35
N ILE A 347 -23.55 -22.79 -1.14
CA ILE A 347 -23.10 -23.99 -1.85
C ILE A 347 -21.98 -24.65 -1.07
N LEU A 348 -20.92 -23.90 -0.79
CA LEU A 348 -19.66 -24.40 -0.23
C LEU A 348 -19.00 -23.30 0.60
N GLY A 349 -18.60 -23.64 1.82
CA GLY A 349 -17.75 -22.80 2.64
C GLY A 349 -16.30 -23.29 2.59
N LEU A 350 -15.35 -22.35 2.48
CA LEU A 350 -13.92 -22.59 2.48
C LEU A 350 -13.26 -21.89 3.68
N THR A 351 -12.19 -22.51 4.19
CA THR A 351 -11.33 -21.92 5.22
C THR A 351 -9.88 -22.25 4.95
N GLY A 352 -8.95 -21.50 5.54
CA GLY A 352 -7.54 -21.74 5.32
C GLY A 352 -6.67 -20.52 5.47
N GLY A 353 -5.57 -20.47 4.73
CA GLY A 353 -4.68 -19.32 4.78
C GLY A 353 -3.69 -19.29 3.63
N VAL A 354 -3.09 -18.10 3.47
CA VAL A 354 -2.03 -17.81 2.50
C VAL A 354 -0.89 -17.14 3.23
N ASN A 355 0.30 -17.72 3.19
CA ASN A 355 1.51 -17.13 3.73
C ASN A 355 2.27 -16.45 2.57
N LEU A 356 2.23 -15.12 2.53
CA LEU A 356 2.86 -14.34 1.45
C LEU A 356 4.40 -14.35 1.57
N LYS A 357 4.95 -14.46 2.77
CA LYS A 357 6.38 -14.54 3.01
C LYS A 357 6.97 -15.84 2.48
N GLU A 358 6.33 -16.96 2.80
CA GLU A 358 6.78 -18.29 2.39
C GLU A 358 6.21 -18.69 1.01
N LYS A 359 5.34 -17.86 0.46
CA LYS A 359 4.64 -18.13 -0.81
C LYS A 359 3.92 -19.46 -0.81
N THR A 360 3.26 -19.79 0.29
CA THR A 360 2.49 -21.02 0.47
C THR A 360 1.02 -20.73 0.75
N LEU A 361 0.18 -21.69 0.44
CA LEU A 361 -1.25 -21.65 0.76
C LEU A 361 -1.74 -22.99 1.31
N GLY A 362 -2.81 -22.93 2.10
CA GLY A 362 -3.54 -24.08 2.56
C GLY A 362 -5.03 -23.72 2.67
N ILE A 363 -5.85 -24.28 1.80
CA ILE A 363 -7.30 -24.04 1.74
C ILE A 363 -8.02 -25.39 1.80
N ARG A 364 -9.12 -25.44 2.52
CA ARG A 364 -9.99 -26.61 2.62
C ARG A 364 -11.44 -26.20 2.71
N ASN A 365 -12.34 -27.11 2.39
CA ASN A 365 -13.75 -26.90 2.66
C ASN A 365 -14.04 -26.90 4.18
N LYS A 366 -15.03 -26.12 4.55
CA LYS A 366 -15.52 -25.96 5.94
C LYS A 366 -16.54 -27.04 6.28
N HIS A 367 -17.39 -27.38 5.33
CA HIS A 367 -18.41 -28.38 5.43
C HIS A 367 -18.28 -29.42 4.31
N ASN A 368 -18.44 -30.68 4.63
CA ASN A 368 -18.24 -31.75 3.65
C ASN A 368 -19.49 -32.03 2.82
N LYS A 369 -20.70 -31.66 3.28
CA LYS A 369 -21.95 -31.92 2.57
C LYS A 369 -22.26 -30.84 1.56
N ILE A 370 -22.40 -31.23 0.30
CA ILE A 370 -22.77 -30.35 -0.82
C ILE A 370 -24.06 -30.90 -1.43
N ASP A 371 -25.09 -30.07 -1.53
CA ASP A 371 -26.30 -30.34 -2.29
C ASP A 371 -26.08 -30.00 -3.75
N LEU A 372 -26.05 -31.01 -4.61
CA LEU A 372 -25.84 -30.84 -6.04
C LEU A 372 -26.93 -30.03 -6.74
N ALA A 373 -28.15 -30.00 -6.20
CA ALA A 373 -29.22 -29.17 -6.72
C ALA A 373 -28.85 -27.67 -6.68
N LYS A 374 -28.03 -27.26 -5.73
CA LYS A 374 -27.49 -25.86 -5.63
C LYS A 374 -26.42 -25.54 -6.68
N LEU A 375 -25.83 -26.54 -7.31
CA LEU A 375 -24.82 -26.39 -8.36
C LEU A 375 -25.41 -26.35 -9.78
N GLN A 376 -26.72 -26.51 -9.94
CA GLN A 376 -27.36 -26.58 -11.25
C GLN A 376 -27.02 -25.43 -12.18
N ASN A 377 -26.99 -24.20 -11.65
CA ASN A 377 -26.64 -23.00 -12.42
C ASN A 377 -25.17 -23.01 -12.85
N ILE A 378 -24.26 -23.39 -11.94
CA ILE A 378 -22.82 -23.43 -12.19
C ILE A 378 -22.48 -24.50 -13.22
N LEU A 379 -23.07 -25.68 -13.07
CA LEU A 379 -22.85 -26.82 -13.96
C LEU A 379 -23.67 -26.75 -15.24
N SER A 380 -24.50 -25.72 -15.40
CA SER A 380 -25.43 -25.59 -16.52
C SER A 380 -26.27 -26.87 -16.75
N ASN A 381 -26.56 -27.58 -15.67
CA ASN A 381 -27.33 -28.83 -15.68
C ASN A 381 -28.50 -28.77 -14.69
N PRO A 382 -29.72 -28.41 -15.18
CA PRO A 382 -30.88 -28.19 -14.30
C PRO A 382 -31.40 -29.45 -13.64
N ASP A 383 -30.97 -30.61 -14.10
CA ASP A 383 -31.55 -31.91 -13.66
C ASP A 383 -30.62 -32.70 -12.73
N ILE A 384 -29.54 -32.09 -12.23
CA ILE A 384 -28.65 -32.72 -11.26
C ILE A 384 -29.19 -32.56 -9.84
N GLY A 385 -29.13 -33.61 -9.04
CA GLY A 385 -29.55 -33.61 -7.65
C GLY A 385 -28.90 -34.69 -6.81
N GLY A 386 -29.01 -34.57 -5.52
CA GLY A 386 -28.41 -35.46 -4.53
C GLY A 386 -27.44 -34.74 -3.60
N ILE A 387 -27.10 -35.39 -2.52
CA ILE A 387 -26.13 -34.89 -1.54
C ILE A 387 -24.83 -35.67 -1.69
N VAL A 388 -23.73 -34.97 -1.85
CA VAL A 388 -22.39 -35.55 -1.85
C VAL A 388 -21.62 -35.11 -0.60
N ASN A 389 -20.78 -35.99 -0.08
CA ASN A 389 -19.74 -35.63 0.86
C ASN A 389 -18.49 -35.38 0.04
N ALA A 390 -18.03 -34.13 0.06
CA ALA A 390 -16.80 -33.71 -0.61
C ALA A 390 -15.76 -33.29 0.42
N ASP A 391 -14.54 -33.75 0.27
CA ASP A 391 -13.38 -33.31 1.03
C ASP A 391 -12.36 -32.73 0.05
N PHE A 392 -12.17 -31.43 0.12
CA PHE A 392 -11.35 -30.67 -0.82
C PHE A 392 -10.24 -29.94 -0.09
N THR A 393 -9.02 -30.08 -0.58
CA THR A 393 -7.85 -29.33 -0.08
C THR A 393 -6.99 -28.82 -1.23
N ILE A 394 -6.48 -27.59 -1.05
CA ILE A 394 -5.41 -27.02 -1.87
C ILE A 394 -4.27 -26.65 -0.95
N ASN A 395 -3.06 -27.16 -1.18
CA ASN A 395 -1.91 -26.90 -0.32
C ASN A 395 -0.62 -26.73 -1.14
N GLY A 396 0.36 -26.06 -0.53
CA GLY A 396 1.70 -25.96 -1.08
C GLY A 396 2.06 -24.59 -1.63
N ALA A 397 2.97 -24.53 -2.58
CA ALA A 397 3.45 -23.28 -3.17
C ALA A 397 2.34 -22.56 -3.94
N ILE A 398 2.23 -21.22 -3.83
CA ILE A 398 1.20 -20.42 -4.52
C ILE A 398 1.31 -20.57 -6.05
N ASP A 399 2.51 -20.70 -6.56
CA ASP A 399 2.78 -20.82 -8.00
C ASP A 399 2.55 -22.25 -8.54
N ASN A 400 2.55 -23.25 -7.67
CA ASN A 400 2.24 -24.65 -8.00
C ASN A 400 1.49 -25.36 -6.86
N PRO A 401 0.24 -24.98 -6.57
CA PRO A 401 -0.54 -25.60 -5.51
C PRO A 401 -0.93 -27.03 -5.89
N LYS A 402 -0.92 -27.90 -4.88
CA LYS A 402 -1.42 -29.27 -5.00
C LYS A 402 -2.85 -29.33 -4.49
N TYR A 403 -3.71 -29.98 -5.25
CA TYR A 403 -5.10 -30.19 -4.84
C TYR A 403 -5.43 -31.67 -4.63
N LYS A 404 -6.33 -31.90 -3.72
CA LYS A 404 -6.96 -33.20 -3.46
C LYS A 404 -8.45 -33.01 -3.34
N LEU A 405 -9.21 -33.87 -3.98
CA LEU A 405 -10.67 -33.90 -3.92
C LEU A 405 -11.15 -35.33 -3.75
N ASN A 406 -11.81 -35.61 -2.64
CA ASN A 406 -12.53 -36.87 -2.41
C ASN A 406 -14.02 -36.57 -2.42
N ILE A 407 -14.78 -37.30 -3.22
CA ILE A 407 -16.22 -37.21 -3.26
C ILE A 407 -16.79 -38.59 -2.95
N SER A 408 -17.78 -38.65 -2.06
CA SER A 408 -18.58 -39.85 -1.83
C SER A 408 -20.08 -39.50 -1.72
N SER A 409 -20.92 -40.37 -2.23
CA SER A 409 -22.37 -40.22 -2.11
C SER A 409 -23.03 -41.57 -2.20
N SER A 410 -24.09 -41.78 -1.42
CA SER A 410 -24.94 -42.96 -1.58
C SER A 410 -25.88 -42.85 -2.78
N ARG A 411 -26.15 -41.63 -3.28
CA ARG A 411 -27.06 -41.44 -4.42
C ARG A 411 -26.94 -40.05 -5.03
N VAL A 412 -26.75 -40.02 -6.35
CA VAL A 412 -26.85 -38.83 -7.19
C VAL A 412 -27.84 -39.11 -8.31
N SER A 413 -28.57 -38.10 -8.74
CA SER A 413 -29.46 -38.18 -9.91
C SER A 413 -29.06 -37.14 -10.96
N ILE A 414 -29.11 -37.53 -12.22
CA ILE A 414 -29.00 -36.65 -13.38
C ILE A 414 -30.20 -36.96 -14.27
N LYS A 415 -31.13 -36.03 -14.37
CA LYS A 415 -32.44 -36.32 -14.91
C LYS A 415 -33.09 -37.51 -14.15
N ASN A 416 -33.58 -38.50 -14.86
CA ASN A 416 -34.16 -39.73 -14.29
C ASN A 416 -33.11 -40.81 -14.01
N PHE A 417 -31.83 -40.53 -14.29
CA PHE A 417 -30.76 -41.51 -14.10
C PHE A 417 -30.20 -41.43 -12.68
N LYS A 418 -30.11 -42.58 -12.03
CA LYS A 418 -29.65 -42.69 -10.63
C LYS A 418 -28.30 -43.42 -10.61
N ILE A 419 -27.34 -42.80 -9.96
CA ILE A 419 -26.03 -43.36 -9.65
C ILE A 419 -25.93 -43.53 -8.15
N ASN A 420 -25.66 -44.76 -7.70
CA ASN A 420 -25.48 -45.05 -6.29
C ASN A 420 -24.00 -45.26 -5.97
N ASP A 421 -23.67 -45.22 -4.68
CA ASP A 421 -22.34 -45.53 -4.13
C ASP A 421 -21.18 -44.91 -4.93
N ILE A 422 -21.27 -43.60 -5.12
CA ILE A 422 -20.24 -42.83 -5.79
C ILE A 422 -19.02 -42.66 -4.88
N LEU A 423 -17.84 -42.99 -5.40
CA LEU A 423 -16.56 -42.69 -4.80
C LEU A 423 -15.63 -42.13 -5.88
N LEU A 424 -15.14 -40.91 -5.67
CA LEU A 424 -14.18 -40.24 -6.55
C LEU A 424 -12.99 -39.74 -5.72
N ASP A 425 -11.77 -40.06 -6.15
CA ASP A 425 -10.52 -39.57 -5.58
C ASP A 425 -9.69 -38.93 -6.70
N LEU A 426 -9.49 -37.62 -6.59
CA LEU A 426 -8.70 -36.81 -7.50
C LEU A 426 -7.55 -36.14 -6.75
N THR A 427 -6.38 -36.15 -7.36
CA THR A 427 -5.21 -35.36 -6.91
C THR A 427 -4.55 -34.69 -8.10
N GLY A 428 -3.82 -33.61 -7.84
CA GLY A 428 -3.05 -32.98 -8.93
C GLY A 428 -2.42 -31.69 -8.51
N ASP A 429 -1.88 -31.02 -9.52
CA ASP A 429 -1.30 -29.68 -9.44
C ASP A 429 -1.58 -28.92 -10.76
N LYS A 430 -0.87 -27.83 -11.04
CA LYS A 430 -1.09 -27.05 -12.27
C LYS A 430 -0.66 -27.79 -13.56
N GLU A 431 0.14 -28.84 -13.44
CA GLU A 431 0.68 -29.57 -14.59
C GLU A 431 -0.06 -30.89 -14.84
N LYS A 432 -0.57 -31.55 -13.78
CA LYS A 432 -1.14 -32.87 -13.87
C LYS A 432 -2.35 -33.07 -12.97
N ALA A 433 -3.42 -33.65 -13.49
CA ALA A 433 -4.57 -34.14 -12.77
C ALA A 433 -4.59 -35.68 -12.79
N ASN A 434 -4.72 -36.32 -11.62
CA ASN A 434 -4.81 -37.76 -11.49
C ASN A 434 -6.18 -38.16 -10.95
N LEU A 435 -6.88 -39.00 -11.68
CA LEU A 435 -8.03 -39.74 -11.20
C LEU A 435 -7.50 -41.03 -10.56
N ASN A 436 -7.31 -40.98 -9.22
CA ASN A 436 -6.77 -42.12 -8.49
C ASN A 436 -7.81 -43.25 -8.41
N LYS A 437 -9.08 -42.88 -8.25
CA LYS A 437 -10.18 -43.82 -8.13
C LYS A 437 -11.49 -43.21 -8.56
N LEU A 438 -12.24 -43.96 -9.36
CA LEU A 438 -13.64 -43.73 -9.66
C LEU A 438 -14.39 -45.02 -9.40
N ASN A 439 -15.41 -45.02 -8.55
CA ASN A 439 -16.36 -46.09 -8.40
C ASN A 439 -17.76 -45.51 -8.53
N LEU A 440 -18.60 -46.12 -9.33
CA LEU A 440 -19.99 -45.72 -9.52
C LEU A 440 -20.84 -47.00 -9.54
N ASP A 441 -21.85 -47.11 -8.70
CA ASP A 441 -22.88 -48.15 -8.85
C ASP A 441 -23.99 -47.65 -9.78
N VAL A 442 -24.10 -48.24 -10.92
CA VAL A 442 -25.11 -47.95 -11.94
C VAL A 442 -26.01 -49.17 -12.07
N TYR A 443 -27.21 -49.12 -11.46
CA TYR A 443 -28.17 -50.24 -11.50
C TYR A 443 -27.59 -51.57 -11.05
N LYS A 444 -26.86 -51.59 -9.92
CA LYS A 444 -26.15 -52.76 -9.36
C LYS A 444 -24.95 -53.27 -10.17
N ASN A 445 -24.45 -52.47 -11.10
CA ASN A 445 -23.22 -52.72 -11.82
C ASN A 445 -22.17 -51.70 -11.43
N LEU A 446 -21.06 -52.17 -10.90
CA LEU A 446 -19.96 -51.32 -10.51
C LEU A 446 -19.18 -50.90 -11.76
N ILE A 447 -19.09 -49.60 -11.97
CA ILE A 447 -18.16 -48.97 -12.92
C ILE A 447 -16.97 -48.48 -12.15
N VAL A 448 -15.75 -48.87 -12.56
CA VAL A 448 -14.50 -48.42 -11.95
C VAL A 448 -13.68 -47.69 -12.98
N GLY A 449 -12.93 -46.70 -12.52
CA GLY A 449 -12.04 -45.94 -13.41
C GLY A 449 -10.84 -45.37 -12.65
N ASN A 450 -9.77 -45.17 -13.42
CA ASN A 450 -8.60 -44.42 -12.97
C ASN A 450 -7.90 -43.82 -14.21
N GLY A 451 -6.97 -42.91 -13.96
CA GLY A 451 -6.24 -42.29 -15.07
C GLY A 451 -5.54 -40.99 -14.68
N TYR A 452 -5.07 -40.31 -15.69
CA TYR A 452 -4.50 -38.99 -15.53
C TYR A 452 -4.72 -38.12 -16.76
N TYR A 453 -4.59 -36.81 -16.56
CA TYR A 453 -4.50 -35.80 -17.59
C TYR A 453 -3.29 -34.89 -17.29
N ASP A 454 -2.32 -34.86 -18.21
CA ASP A 454 -1.19 -33.95 -18.21
C ASP A 454 -1.61 -32.66 -18.91
N ILE A 455 -1.81 -31.62 -18.10
CA ILE A 455 -2.32 -30.32 -18.55
C ILE A 455 -1.31 -29.61 -19.44
N LYS A 456 -0.02 -29.75 -19.11
CA LYS A 456 1.09 -29.12 -19.81
C LYS A 456 1.30 -29.71 -21.21
N ASN A 457 1.33 -31.03 -21.31
CA ASN A 457 1.58 -31.75 -22.56
C ASN A 457 0.28 -32.06 -23.30
N LYS A 458 -0.88 -31.83 -22.70
CA LYS A 458 -2.21 -32.19 -23.23
C LYS A 458 -2.34 -33.69 -23.55
N THR A 459 -1.65 -34.52 -22.77
CA THR A 459 -1.72 -35.98 -22.87
C THR A 459 -2.58 -36.56 -21.77
N TYR A 460 -3.19 -37.70 -22.05
CA TYR A 460 -4.08 -38.36 -21.07
C TYR A 460 -4.00 -39.87 -21.19
N ASN A 461 -4.36 -40.53 -20.10
CA ASN A 461 -4.66 -41.95 -20.10
C ASN A 461 -5.76 -42.19 -19.07
N VAL A 462 -6.91 -42.66 -19.52
CA VAL A 462 -8.08 -42.93 -18.67
C VAL A 462 -8.62 -44.32 -18.99
N VAL A 463 -8.79 -45.13 -17.97
CA VAL A 463 -9.37 -46.47 -18.07
C VAL A 463 -10.68 -46.50 -17.31
N VAL A 464 -11.76 -46.94 -17.96
CA VAL A 464 -13.08 -47.11 -17.35
C VAL A 464 -13.62 -48.51 -17.70
N LYS A 465 -14.01 -49.26 -16.67
CA LYS A 465 -14.52 -50.63 -16.84
C LYS A 465 -15.78 -50.85 -16.05
N SER A 466 -16.74 -51.60 -16.58
CA SER A 466 -17.84 -52.14 -15.80
C SER A 466 -17.53 -53.59 -15.36
N ASN A 467 -17.87 -53.93 -14.13
CA ASN A 467 -17.72 -55.31 -13.62
C ASN A 467 -18.89 -56.24 -13.97
N GLY A 468 -19.84 -55.76 -14.77
CA GLY A 468 -21.02 -56.50 -15.19
C GLY A 468 -21.68 -55.86 -16.42
N LYS A 469 -22.77 -56.47 -16.84
CA LYS A 469 -23.58 -56.03 -17.97
C LYS A 469 -24.70 -55.14 -17.49
N ILE A 470 -24.81 -53.91 -17.98
CA ILE A 470 -25.81 -52.93 -17.65
C ILE A 470 -26.99 -53.03 -18.62
N ASP A 471 -28.20 -53.13 -18.15
CA ASP A 471 -29.43 -53.13 -18.94
C ASP A 471 -29.66 -51.77 -19.63
N VAL A 472 -29.68 -51.77 -20.97
CA VAL A 472 -29.80 -50.55 -21.79
C VAL A 472 -31.16 -49.86 -21.56
N SER A 473 -32.21 -50.60 -21.22
CA SER A 473 -33.50 -50.00 -20.91
C SER A 473 -33.46 -48.98 -19.75
N LYS A 474 -32.48 -49.08 -18.87
CA LYS A 474 -32.25 -48.14 -17.76
C LYS A 474 -31.80 -46.75 -18.24
N PHE A 475 -31.29 -46.66 -19.47
CA PHE A 475 -30.88 -45.39 -20.07
C PHE A 475 -31.97 -44.76 -20.98
N GLN A 476 -33.19 -45.32 -20.97
CA GLN A 476 -34.28 -44.87 -21.86
C GLN A 476 -34.49 -43.35 -21.82
N SER A 477 -34.49 -42.73 -20.66
CA SER A 477 -34.66 -41.29 -20.50
C SER A 477 -33.60 -40.43 -21.21
N PHE A 478 -32.40 -40.98 -21.41
CA PHE A 478 -31.34 -40.33 -22.17
C PHE A 478 -31.48 -40.56 -23.68
N LEU A 479 -32.10 -41.70 -24.08
CA LEU A 479 -32.23 -42.10 -25.46
C LEU A 479 -33.48 -41.50 -26.12
N THR A 480 -34.55 -41.26 -25.35
CA THR A 480 -35.80 -40.66 -25.85
C THR A 480 -35.61 -39.31 -26.56
N PRO A 481 -34.80 -38.36 -26.12
CA PRO A 481 -34.56 -37.12 -26.85
C PRO A 481 -33.95 -37.32 -28.27
N TYR A 482 -33.31 -38.45 -28.46
CA TYR A 482 -32.74 -38.82 -29.79
C TYR A 482 -33.70 -39.66 -30.62
N GLY A 483 -34.97 -39.78 -30.19
CA GLY A 483 -36.03 -40.50 -30.91
C GLY A 483 -36.00 -42.01 -30.69
N ILE A 484 -35.30 -42.52 -29.68
CA ILE A 484 -35.26 -43.92 -29.34
C ILE A 484 -36.28 -44.16 -28.22
N GLU A 485 -37.37 -44.85 -28.53
CA GLU A 485 -38.51 -45.06 -27.60
C GLU A 485 -38.43 -46.38 -26.85
N ASN A 486 -37.77 -47.38 -27.38
CA ASN A 486 -37.64 -48.66 -26.73
C ASN A 486 -36.23 -49.23 -26.92
N ALA A 487 -35.47 -49.18 -25.85
CA ALA A 487 -34.11 -49.73 -25.84
C ALA A 487 -34.07 -50.98 -24.97
N LYS A 488 -33.60 -52.12 -25.55
CA LYS A 488 -33.42 -53.42 -24.85
C LYS A 488 -32.01 -53.92 -25.07
N GLY A 489 -31.57 -54.81 -24.20
CA GLY A 489 -30.27 -55.44 -24.28
C GLY A 489 -29.33 -55.06 -23.15
N LYS A 490 -28.11 -55.49 -23.19
CA LYS A 490 -27.10 -55.27 -22.14
C LYS A 490 -25.80 -54.75 -22.75
N ILE A 491 -25.15 -53.84 -22.01
CA ILE A 491 -23.86 -53.30 -22.35
C ILE A 491 -22.84 -53.59 -21.23
N ALA A 492 -21.60 -53.91 -21.62
CA ALA A 492 -20.45 -53.93 -20.73
C ALA A 492 -19.39 -52.96 -21.27
N LEU A 493 -18.80 -52.20 -20.40
CA LEU A 493 -17.82 -51.14 -20.74
C LEU A 493 -16.41 -51.63 -20.46
N ASN A 494 -15.52 -51.45 -21.39
CA ASN A 494 -14.07 -51.57 -21.22
C ASN A 494 -13.42 -50.53 -22.14
N ILE A 495 -13.22 -49.32 -21.62
CA ILE A 495 -12.78 -48.17 -22.37
C ILE A 495 -11.40 -47.77 -21.87
N GLU A 496 -10.43 -47.67 -22.78
CA GLU A 496 -9.12 -47.12 -22.52
C GLU A 496 -8.88 -46.00 -23.54
N LEU A 497 -8.70 -44.82 -23.04
CA LEU A 497 -8.48 -43.61 -23.83
C LEU A 497 -7.09 -43.07 -23.53
N ASN A 498 -6.29 -42.89 -24.55
CA ASN A 498 -4.99 -42.19 -24.49
C ASN A 498 -4.75 -41.40 -25.78
N GLU A 499 -3.75 -40.50 -25.78
CA GLU A 499 -3.45 -39.64 -26.92
C GLU A 499 -3.04 -40.39 -28.19
N LYS A 500 -2.61 -41.64 -28.07
CA LYS A 500 -2.14 -42.47 -29.23
C LYS A 500 -3.20 -43.44 -29.71
N THR A 501 -4.05 -43.89 -28.82
CA THR A 501 -5.05 -44.91 -29.11
C THR A 501 -6.32 -44.69 -28.34
N GLU A 502 -7.36 -44.25 -29.04
CA GLU A 502 -8.72 -44.33 -28.51
C GLU A 502 -9.24 -45.74 -28.73
N LYS A 503 -8.97 -46.65 -27.80
CA LYS A 503 -9.49 -48.01 -27.83
C LYS A 503 -10.61 -48.14 -26.81
N GLY A 504 -11.79 -48.44 -27.28
CA GLY A 504 -12.91 -48.77 -26.44
C GLY A 504 -13.58 -50.04 -26.94
N TYR A 505 -13.85 -50.94 -26.04
CA TYR A 505 -14.70 -52.10 -26.31
C TYR A 505 -16.01 -51.91 -25.55
N ILE A 506 -17.10 -51.75 -26.28
CA ILE A 506 -18.45 -51.83 -25.74
C ILE A 506 -18.99 -53.16 -26.17
N ASN A 507 -19.09 -54.09 -25.23
CA ASN A 507 -19.75 -55.34 -25.50
C ASN A 507 -21.27 -55.11 -25.50
N LEU A 508 -21.87 -55.31 -26.64
CA LEU A 508 -23.30 -55.20 -26.85
C LEU A 508 -23.92 -56.60 -26.93
N GLU A 509 -24.89 -56.90 -26.08
CA GLU A 509 -25.59 -58.15 -26.06
C GLU A 509 -27.08 -57.95 -26.24
N ASN A 510 -27.62 -58.54 -27.35
CA ASN A 510 -29.07 -58.51 -27.66
C ASN A 510 -29.65 -57.08 -27.70
N ILE A 511 -28.90 -56.12 -28.30
CA ILE A 511 -29.38 -54.75 -28.39
C ILE A 511 -30.46 -54.64 -29.45
N SER A 512 -31.61 -54.11 -29.03
CA SER A 512 -32.71 -53.67 -29.87
C SER A 512 -33.07 -52.23 -29.53
N LEU A 513 -33.09 -51.37 -30.54
CA LEU A 513 -33.45 -49.95 -30.46
C LEU A 513 -34.62 -49.72 -31.42
N GLU A 514 -35.77 -49.35 -30.87
CA GLU A 514 -36.94 -48.95 -31.65
C GLU A 514 -36.97 -47.44 -31.72
N SER A 515 -37.02 -46.86 -32.92
CA SER A 515 -37.06 -45.43 -33.15
C SER A 515 -38.36 -45.05 -33.87
N THR A 516 -38.99 -43.95 -33.44
CA THR A 516 -40.14 -43.34 -34.09
C THR A 516 -39.78 -42.42 -35.23
N LYS A 517 -38.47 -42.15 -35.42
CA LYS A 517 -38.00 -41.37 -36.58
C LYS A 517 -37.53 -42.38 -37.64
N ALA A 518 -38.39 -42.60 -38.61
CA ALA A 518 -38.01 -43.20 -39.88
C ALA A 518 -37.20 -42.19 -40.73
#